data_5a821594a81edc4465086dc51e57280d
#
_entry.id   5a821594a81edc4465086dc51e57280d
#
_cell.length_a   1.000
_cell.length_b   1.000
_cell.length_c   1.000
_cell.angle_alpha   90.00
_cell.angle_beta   90.00
_cell.angle_gamma   90.00
#
_symmetry.space_group_name_H-M   'P 1'
#
loop_
_entity.id
_entity.type
_entity.pdbx_description
1 polymer ?
#
loop_
_entity_poly.entity_id
_entity_poly.type
_entity_poly.pdbx_seq_one_letter_code
_entity_poly.pdbx_strand_id
1 'polypeptide(L)'
;YNGESHGHVMRGYEYLKKMGYDDEYANICLTHSYLNNDIVCTAGALPDPSKNPFLTDFIKNHKYTMEEKLINLCDLMCPQKDRIFTIDKRLIDIMIRRGVYSNTQYHIKQTYKLKDYFDGLLGYNVYDLFPEIKENL
;
A
#
# COMPACT_ATOMS: atom_id res chain seq x y z
N TYR A 1 -4.42 -9.96 15.12
CA TYR A 1 -5.13 -9.04 14.22
C TYR A 1 -6.62 -9.05 14.57
N ASN A 2 -7.11 -8.00 15.19
CA ASN A 2 -8.46 -7.95 15.74
C ASN A 2 -9.54 -7.51 14.72
N GLY A 3 -9.37 -7.80 13.45
CA GLY A 3 -10.31 -7.39 12.42
C GLY A 3 -10.32 -5.90 12.11
N GLU A 4 -9.50 -5.11 12.79
CA GLU A 4 -9.34 -3.69 12.51
C GLU A 4 -8.33 -3.51 11.39
N SER A 5 -8.82 -3.41 10.16
CA SER A 5 -7.99 -3.29 8.96
C SER A 5 -7.01 -2.12 9.00
N HIS A 6 -7.26 -1.11 9.84
CA HIS A 6 -6.43 0.10 9.92
C HIS A 6 -5.68 0.25 11.25
N GLY A 7 -5.91 -0.67 12.20
CA GLY A 7 -5.30 -0.58 13.53
C GLY A 7 -3.77 -0.63 13.50
N HIS A 8 -3.20 -1.46 12.63
CA HIS A 8 -1.74 -1.60 12.52
C HIS A 8 -1.07 -0.33 11.95
N VAL A 9 -1.77 0.41 11.11
CA VAL A 9 -1.29 1.68 10.53
C VAL A 9 -1.03 2.70 11.64
N MET A 10 -2.02 2.90 12.51
CA MET A 10 -1.91 3.84 13.63
C MET A 10 -0.91 3.35 14.68
N ARG A 11 -0.92 2.06 15.00
CA ARG A 11 0.03 1.50 15.98
C ARG A 11 1.49 1.69 15.52
N GLY A 12 1.75 1.46 14.25
CA GLY A 12 3.09 1.67 13.68
C GLY A 12 3.51 3.13 13.77
N TYR A 13 2.63 4.04 13.39
CA TYR A 13 2.88 5.47 13.47
C TYR A 13 3.19 5.92 14.91
N GLU A 14 2.31 5.58 15.85
CA GLU A 14 2.46 5.96 17.25
C GLU A 14 3.73 5.37 17.87
N TYR A 15 4.05 4.13 17.52
CA TYR A 15 5.28 3.47 17.98
C TYR A 15 6.53 4.21 17.53
N LEU A 16 6.62 4.54 16.23
CA LEU A 16 7.78 5.26 15.70
C LEU A 16 7.90 6.67 16.29
N LYS A 17 6.79 7.37 16.48
CA LYS A 17 6.79 8.69 17.14
C LYS A 17 7.27 8.59 18.59
N LYS A 18 6.80 7.58 19.31
CA LYS A 18 7.22 7.33 20.70
C LYS A 18 8.72 7.02 20.79
N MET A 19 9.28 6.33 19.79
CA MET A 19 10.70 6.01 19.71
C MET A 19 11.56 7.20 19.26
N GLY A 20 10.96 8.34 18.94
CA GLY A 20 11.68 9.54 18.54
C GLY A 20 12.04 9.65 17.07
N TYR A 21 11.45 8.82 16.21
CA TYR A 21 11.66 8.93 14.76
C TYR A 21 10.95 10.14 14.18
N ASP A 22 11.58 10.73 13.15
CA ASP A 22 11.02 11.86 12.42
C ASP A 22 9.75 11.47 11.65
N ASP A 23 8.95 12.48 11.30
CA ASP A 23 7.69 12.29 10.58
C ASP A 23 7.88 11.57 9.25
N GLU A 24 8.99 11.79 8.54
CA GLU A 24 9.23 11.12 7.25
C GLU A 24 9.24 9.59 7.38
N TYR A 25 9.67 9.05 8.52
CA TYR A 25 9.63 7.61 8.78
C TYR A 25 8.28 7.18 9.33
N ALA A 26 7.74 7.92 10.28
CA ALA A 26 6.46 7.58 10.91
C ALA A 26 5.30 7.65 9.91
N ASN A 27 5.33 8.62 9.00
CA ASN A 27 4.30 8.80 7.98
C ASN A 27 4.20 7.62 7.00
N ILE A 28 5.28 6.88 6.79
CA ILE A 28 5.25 5.67 5.96
C ILE A 28 4.24 4.66 6.53
N CYS A 29 4.16 4.56 7.86
CA CYS A 29 3.17 3.68 8.49
C CYS A 29 1.75 4.09 8.15
N LEU A 30 1.48 5.39 8.06
CA LEU A 30 0.15 5.90 7.73
C LEU A 30 -0.23 5.65 6.26
N THR A 31 0.73 5.76 5.36
CA THR A 31 0.46 5.78 3.90
C THR A 31 0.59 4.43 3.21
N HIS A 32 1.27 3.45 3.81
CA HIS A 32 1.67 2.22 3.10
C HIS A 32 0.50 1.40 2.56
N SER A 33 -0.69 1.50 3.16
CA SER A 33 -1.88 0.77 2.74
C SER A 33 -2.86 1.60 1.90
N TYR A 34 -2.55 2.87 1.65
CA TYR A 34 -3.47 3.81 0.99
C TYR A 34 -2.84 4.39 -0.27
N LEU A 35 -3.28 3.92 -1.40
CA LEU A 35 -2.75 4.32 -2.71
C LEU A 35 -3.34 5.66 -3.15
N ASN A 36 -2.48 6.58 -3.61
CA ASN A 36 -2.90 7.84 -4.24
C ASN A 36 -3.91 8.66 -3.46
N ASN A 37 -3.70 8.84 -2.17
CA ASN A 37 -4.59 9.63 -1.31
C ASN A 37 -6.02 9.08 -1.22
N ASP A 38 -6.26 7.83 -1.62
CA ASP A 38 -7.55 7.21 -1.48
C ASP A 38 -7.68 6.64 -0.06
N ILE A 39 -8.71 7.06 0.64
CA ILE A 39 -8.99 6.60 2.00
C ILE A 39 -9.45 5.14 2.07
N VAL A 40 -9.71 4.54 0.93
CA VAL A 40 -10.03 3.11 0.85
C VAL A 40 -8.74 2.31 0.70
N CYS A 41 -8.52 1.39 1.61
CA CYS A 41 -7.36 0.51 1.55
C CYS A 41 -7.36 -0.31 0.26
N THR A 42 -6.17 -0.57 -0.30
CA THR A 42 -6.00 -1.40 -1.51
C THR A 42 -6.64 -2.78 -1.37
N ALA A 43 -6.70 -3.32 -0.16
CA ALA A 43 -7.37 -4.59 0.11
C ALA A 43 -8.90 -4.50 0.10
N GLY A 44 -9.47 -3.36 -0.29
CA GLY A 44 -10.92 -3.17 -0.42
C GLY A 44 -11.65 -2.88 0.89
N ALA A 45 -10.92 -2.76 2.00
CA ALA A 45 -11.56 -2.40 3.27
C ALA A 45 -12.02 -0.95 3.22
N LEU A 46 -13.27 -0.71 3.60
CA LEU A 46 -13.81 0.63 3.71
C LEU A 46 -13.56 1.16 5.12
N PRO A 47 -12.69 2.17 5.29
CA PRO A 47 -12.53 2.77 6.61
C PRO A 47 -13.80 3.53 6.98
N ASP A 48 -14.10 3.53 8.25
CA ASP A 48 -15.12 4.44 8.80
C ASP A 48 -14.41 5.75 9.19
N PRO A 49 -14.63 6.84 8.43
CA PRO A 49 -13.93 8.10 8.71
C PRO A 49 -14.28 8.66 10.10
N SER A 50 -15.42 8.28 10.65
CA SER A 50 -15.83 8.74 11.98
C SER A 50 -14.98 8.12 13.09
N LYS A 51 -14.41 6.94 12.86
CA LYS A 51 -13.59 6.25 13.85
C LYS A 51 -12.14 6.76 13.90
N ASN A 52 -11.65 7.30 12.79
CA ASN A 52 -10.28 7.83 12.74
C ASN A 52 -10.18 9.03 11.81
N PRO A 53 -10.70 10.20 12.24
CA PRO A 53 -10.65 11.41 11.43
C PRO A 53 -9.21 11.88 11.15
N PHE A 54 -8.29 11.69 12.09
CA PHE A 54 -6.89 12.05 11.90
C PHE A 54 -6.28 11.31 10.68
N LEU A 55 -6.42 9.99 10.63
CA LEU A 55 -5.88 9.19 9.53
C LEU A 55 -6.55 9.57 8.20
N THR A 56 -7.87 9.72 8.21
CA THR A 56 -8.64 10.07 7.02
C THR A 56 -8.19 11.41 6.44
N ASP A 57 -8.08 12.43 7.28
CA ASP A 57 -7.64 13.77 6.85
C ASP A 57 -6.18 13.75 6.38
N PHE A 58 -5.32 13.02 7.08
CA PHE A 58 -3.93 12.88 6.70
C PHE A 58 -3.80 12.28 5.29
N ILE A 59 -4.45 11.13 5.05
CA ILE A 59 -4.38 10.46 3.76
C ILE A 59 -4.90 11.35 2.62
N LYS A 60 -5.99 12.06 2.83
CA LYS A 60 -6.57 12.94 1.80
C LYS A 60 -5.67 14.10 1.41
N ASN A 61 -4.89 14.62 2.34
CA ASN A 61 -4.17 15.89 2.16
C ASN A 61 -2.65 15.73 2.06
N HIS A 62 -2.11 14.58 2.40
CA HIS A 62 -0.66 14.36 2.41
C HIS A 62 -0.10 14.29 0.99
N LYS A 63 1.02 14.96 0.77
CA LYS A 63 1.80 14.82 -0.47
C LYS A 63 2.75 13.64 -0.31
N TYR A 64 2.50 12.55 -1.01
CA TYR A 64 3.30 11.34 -0.93
C TYR A 64 4.73 11.58 -1.42
N THR A 65 5.69 11.15 -0.63
CA THR A 65 7.10 11.13 -1.01
C THR A 65 7.38 9.96 -1.95
N MET A 66 8.54 9.97 -2.60
CA MET A 66 8.98 8.85 -3.43
C MET A 66 9.08 7.56 -2.60
N GLU A 67 9.62 7.66 -1.40
CA GLU A 67 9.78 6.54 -0.47
C GLU A 67 8.44 5.93 -0.09
N GLU A 68 7.44 6.77 0.18
CA GLU A 68 6.09 6.29 0.48
C GLU A 68 5.47 5.57 -0.72
N LYS A 69 5.66 6.09 -1.92
CA LYS A 69 5.19 5.43 -3.16
C LYS A 69 5.89 4.09 -3.39
N LEU A 70 7.20 4.04 -3.13
CA LEU A 70 7.97 2.81 -3.26
C LEU A 70 7.48 1.74 -2.28
N ILE A 71 7.25 2.12 -1.04
CA ILE A 71 6.74 1.18 -0.03
C ILE A 71 5.33 0.71 -0.41
N ASN A 72 4.48 1.58 -0.95
CA ASN A 72 3.18 1.17 -1.47
C ASN A 72 3.30 0.06 -2.52
N LEU A 73 4.23 0.22 -3.47
CA LEU A 73 4.45 -0.79 -4.50
C LEU A 73 4.98 -2.10 -3.91
N CYS A 74 5.97 -2.00 -3.04
CA CYS A 74 6.57 -3.19 -2.41
C CYS A 74 5.55 -3.94 -1.54
N ASP A 75 4.73 -3.24 -0.79
CA ASP A 75 3.68 -3.83 0.03
C ASP A 75 2.68 -4.61 -0.83
N LEU A 76 2.30 -4.03 -1.97
CA LEU A 76 1.42 -4.71 -2.92
C LEU A 76 2.03 -6.00 -3.47
N MET A 77 3.34 -6.00 -3.74
CA MET A 77 4.04 -7.17 -4.31
C MET A 77 4.36 -8.25 -3.27
N CYS A 78 4.30 -7.92 -1.99
CA CYS A 78 4.70 -8.83 -0.92
C CYS A 78 3.51 -9.25 -0.07
N PRO A 79 2.70 -10.25 -0.52
CA PRO A 79 1.50 -10.67 0.22
C PRO A 79 1.81 -11.37 1.52
N GLN A 80 2.97 -12.02 1.61
CA GLN A 80 3.43 -12.79 2.77
C GLN A 80 4.94 -12.74 2.86
N LYS A 81 5.46 -13.11 4.01
CA LYS A 81 6.89 -13.29 4.19
C LYS A 81 7.43 -14.28 3.15
N ASP A 82 8.56 -13.93 2.55
CA ASP A 82 9.30 -14.75 1.59
C ASP A 82 8.55 -15.03 0.26
N ARG A 83 7.48 -14.27 -0.03
CA ARG A 83 6.77 -14.40 -1.29
C ARG A 83 6.64 -13.04 -1.98
N ILE A 84 7.07 -12.99 -3.23
CA ILE A 84 6.96 -11.79 -4.07
C ILE A 84 6.12 -12.15 -5.28
N PHE A 85 5.03 -11.41 -5.48
CA PHE A 85 4.09 -11.60 -6.59
C PHE A 85 4.23 -10.48 -7.61
N THR A 86 3.90 -10.79 -8.87
CA THR A 86 3.58 -9.73 -9.82
C THR A 86 2.35 -8.96 -9.33
N ILE A 87 2.18 -7.75 -9.81
CA ILE A 87 0.99 -6.94 -9.50
C ILE A 87 -0.28 -7.67 -9.94
N ASP A 88 -0.26 -8.29 -11.13
CA ASP A 88 -1.41 -9.02 -11.65
C ASP A 88 -1.85 -10.12 -10.70
N LYS A 89 -0.92 -10.95 -10.28
CA LYS A 89 -1.21 -12.03 -9.35
C LYS A 89 -1.71 -11.50 -8.01
N ARG A 90 -1.11 -10.43 -7.50
CA ARG A 90 -1.50 -9.84 -6.23
C ARG A 90 -2.91 -9.25 -6.28
N LEU A 91 -3.26 -8.55 -7.37
CA LEU A 91 -4.60 -7.98 -7.53
C LEU A 91 -5.67 -9.07 -7.60
N ILE A 92 -5.41 -10.15 -8.31
CA ILE A 92 -6.32 -11.31 -8.36
C ILE A 92 -6.46 -11.94 -6.97
N ASP A 93 -5.35 -12.14 -6.27
CA ASP A 93 -5.35 -12.67 -4.90
C ASP A 93 -6.19 -11.80 -3.96
N ILE A 94 -6.05 -10.47 -4.03
CA ILE A 94 -6.85 -9.53 -3.22
C ILE A 94 -8.34 -9.68 -3.54
N MET A 95 -8.71 -9.72 -4.82
CA MET A 95 -10.11 -9.86 -5.23
C MET A 95 -10.72 -11.18 -4.77
N ILE A 96 -9.96 -12.26 -4.81
CA ILE A 96 -10.43 -13.57 -4.34
C ILE A 96 -10.68 -13.55 -2.83
N ARG A 97 -9.77 -12.96 -2.06
CA ARG A 97 -9.86 -12.95 -0.59
C ARG A 97 -10.83 -11.92 -0.05
N ARG A 98 -10.91 -10.74 -0.67
CA ARG A 98 -11.61 -9.57 -0.12
C ARG A 98 -12.83 -9.17 -0.93
N GLY A 99 -12.98 -9.68 -2.15
CA GLY A 99 -14.07 -9.33 -3.06
C GLY A 99 -13.77 -8.14 -3.95
N VAL A 100 -14.78 -7.75 -4.71
CA VAL A 100 -14.71 -6.65 -5.67
C VAL A 100 -15.63 -5.53 -5.19
N TYR A 101 -15.10 -4.32 -5.16
CA TYR A 101 -15.78 -3.12 -4.66
C TYR A 101 -15.91 -2.08 -5.76
N SER A 102 -16.66 -1.03 -5.50
CA SER A 102 -16.89 0.05 -6.48
C SER A 102 -15.59 0.75 -6.91
N ASN A 103 -14.57 0.78 -6.06
CA ASN A 103 -13.28 1.40 -6.34
C ASN A 103 -12.21 0.42 -6.87
N THR A 104 -12.53 -0.85 -7.03
CA THR A 104 -11.54 -1.88 -7.44
C THR A 104 -10.90 -1.53 -8.78
N GLN A 105 -11.69 -1.13 -9.78
CA GLN A 105 -11.17 -0.74 -11.08
C GLN A 105 -10.20 0.44 -10.99
N TYR A 106 -10.53 1.42 -10.18
CA TYR A 106 -9.67 2.57 -9.92
C TYR A 106 -8.33 2.11 -9.32
N HIS A 107 -8.37 1.25 -8.31
CA HIS A 107 -7.16 0.73 -7.66
C HIS A 107 -6.28 -0.08 -8.61
N ILE A 108 -6.87 -0.90 -9.47
CA ILE A 108 -6.13 -1.63 -10.49
C ILE A 108 -5.36 -0.66 -11.38
N LYS A 109 -6.03 0.35 -11.91
CA LYS A 109 -5.40 1.36 -12.78
C LYS A 109 -4.29 2.11 -12.06
N GLN A 110 -4.53 2.52 -10.83
CA GLN A 110 -3.54 3.27 -10.04
C GLN A 110 -2.31 2.42 -9.69
N THR A 111 -2.51 1.14 -9.42
CA THR A 111 -1.42 0.20 -9.14
C THR A 111 -0.51 0.05 -10.37
N TYR A 112 -1.08 -0.10 -11.56
CA TYR A 112 -0.28 -0.16 -12.78
C TYR A 112 0.46 1.15 -13.05
N LYS A 113 -0.19 2.31 -12.83
CA LYS A 113 0.48 3.61 -12.95
C LYS A 113 1.66 3.73 -12.00
N LEU A 114 1.52 3.23 -10.77
CA LEU A 114 2.59 3.24 -9.79
C LEU A 114 3.78 2.39 -10.26
N LYS A 115 3.51 1.20 -10.78
CA LYS A 115 4.55 0.37 -11.36
C LYS A 115 5.24 1.05 -12.54
N ASP A 116 4.45 1.61 -13.46
CA ASP A 116 4.99 2.30 -14.65
C ASP A 116 5.88 3.48 -14.25
N TYR A 117 5.52 4.20 -13.21
CA TYR A 117 6.33 5.29 -12.67
C TYR A 117 7.72 4.79 -12.26
N PHE A 118 7.81 3.68 -11.52
CA PHE A 118 9.09 3.12 -11.10
C PHE A 118 9.86 2.46 -12.25
N ASP A 119 9.17 1.80 -13.18
CA ASP A 119 9.81 1.29 -14.40
C ASP A 119 10.48 2.43 -15.18
N GLY A 120 9.79 3.57 -15.28
CA GLY A 120 10.33 4.76 -15.93
C GLY A 120 11.55 5.34 -15.23
N LEU A 121 11.54 5.41 -13.89
CA LEU A 121 12.68 5.89 -13.11
C LEU A 121 13.88 4.95 -13.22
N LEU A 122 13.66 3.65 -13.22
CA LEU A 122 14.72 2.65 -13.31
C LEU A 122 15.27 2.52 -14.74
N GLY A 123 14.47 2.75 -15.76
CA GLY A 123 14.81 2.49 -17.14
C GLY A 123 14.68 1.00 -17.52
N TYR A 124 14.10 0.18 -16.65
CA TYR A 124 13.84 -1.24 -16.88
C TYR A 124 12.67 -1.70 -16.00
N ASN A 125 12.19 -2.92 -16.22
CA ASN A 125 11.06 -3.47 -15.48
C ASN A 125 11.44 -3.72 -14.01
N VAL A 126 10.69 -3.16 -13.07
CA VAL A 126 10.93 -3.33 -11.63
C VAL A 126 10.98 -4.81 -11.21
N TYR A 127 10.27 -5.68 -11.91
CA TYR A 127 10.29 -7.12 -11.63
C TYR A 127 11.68 -7.74 -11.80
N ASP A 128 12.53 -7.14 -12.61
CA ASP A 128 13.91 -7.63 -12.82
C ASP A 128 14.76 -7.54 -11.55
N LEU A 129 14.34 -6.71 -10.59
CA LEU A 129 15.00 -6.63 -9.28
C LEU A 129 14.65 -7.80 -8.36
N PHE A 130 13.63 -8.58 -8.71
CA PHE A 130 13.09 -9.64 -7.85
C PHE A 130 12.98 -10.96 -8.61
N PRO A 131 14.11 -11.66 -8.84
CA PRO A 131 14.09 -12.93 -9.56
C PRO A 131 13.18 -13.99 -8.89
N GLU A 132 12.91 -13.83 -7.59
CA GLU A 132 12.01 -14.69 -6.81
C GLU A 132 10.56 -14.68 -7.32
N ILE A 133 10.18 -13.67 -8.09
CA ILE A 133 8.84 -13.61 -8.71
C ILE A 133 8.58 -14.85 -9.56
N LYS A 134 9.58 -15.38 -10.22
CA LYS A 134 9.47 -16.56 -11.10
C LYS A 134 8.95 -17.80 -10.36
N GLU A 135 9.22 -17.89 -9.06
CA GLU A 135 8.77 -19.00 -8.23
C GLU A 135 7.28 -18.92 -7.89
N ASN A 136 6.65 -17.77 -8.14
CA ASN A 136 5.28 -17.48 -7.73
C ASN A 136 4.38 -17.06 -8.90
N LEU A 137 4.81 -17.31 -10.12
CA LEU A 137 3.98 -16.97 -11.30
C LEU A 137 2.71 -17.79 -11.39
#